data_f520220f610f1604bf7ffb2bc304ef17
#
_entry.id   f520220f610f1604bf7ffb2bc304ef17
#
_cell.length_a   1.000
_cell.length_b   1.000
_cell.length_c   1.000
_cell.angle_alpha   90.00
_cell.angle_beta   90.00
_cell.angle_gamma   90.00
#
_symmetry.space_group_name_H-M   'P 1'
#
loop_
_entity.id
_entity.type
_entity.pdbx_description
1 polymer ?
#
loop_
_entity_poly.entity_id
_entity_poly.type
_entity_poly.pdbx_seq_one_letter_code
_entity_poly.pdbx_strand_id
1 'polypeptide(L)'
;EEARGEPLPIRWDAVNRSTLTRKTSNADVLLIDTAPGDPASQTAAVARADLVIVPSGAARLDLARVWATVDAVGQAVPSVVLLNRVDPRTRTYAATRAVLEAEGVPSFTTAIPRREAFNVLAGSWPTPAQIGPWADVAAEIQEMTQR
;
A
#
# COMPACT_ATOMS: atom_id res chain seq x y z
N GLU A 1 -14.92 8.01 -8.58
CA GLU A 1 -15.15 8.27 -10.00
C GLU A 1 -15.68 6.99 -10.61
N GLU A 2 -16.99 6.91 -10.74
CA GLU A 2 -17.69 5.80 -11.41
C GLU A 2 -17.31 5.84 -12.89
N ALA A 3 -16.19 5.21 -13.22
CA ALA A 3 -15.78 5.08 -14.60
C ALA A 3 -16.62 3.98 -15.23
N ARG A 4 -17.55 4.38 -16.08
CA ARG A 4 -18.06 3.65 -17.25
C ARG A 4 -18.06 2.12 -17.14
N GLY A 5 -18.88 1.52 -16.30
CA GLY A 5 -18.95 0.08 -16.22
C GLY A 5 -19.75 -0.36 -15.00
N GLU A 6 -19.66 -1.63 -14.69
CA GLU A 6 -20.31 -2.22 -13.53
C GLU A 6 -19.78 -1.56 -12.24
N PRO A 7 -20.64 -1.32 -11.23
CA PRO A 7 -20.21 -0.76 -9.95
C PRO A 7 -19.13 -1.65 -9.33
N LEU A 8 -18.11 -1.05 -8.74
CA LEU A 8 -17.07 -1.80 -8.03
C LEU A 8 -17.72 -2.67 -6.94
N PRO A 9 -17.32 -3.93 -6.76
CA PRO A 9 -17.87 -4.82 -5.72
C PRO A 9 -17.40 -4.45 -4.31
N ILE A 10 -16.91 -3.24 -4.12
CA ILE A 10 -16.48 -2.67 -2.85
C ILE A 10 -17.24 -1.37 -2.59
N ARG A 11 -17.53 -1.11 -1.34
CA ARG A 11 -18.04 0.22 -0.92
C ARG A 11 -16.85 1.16 -0.75
N TRP A 12 -16.96 2.36 -1.28
CA TRP A 12 -15.96 3.41 -1.11
C TRP A 12 -16.62 4.73 -0.72
N ASP A 13 -15.87 5.59 -0.07
CA ASP A 13 -16.34 6.92 0.33
C ASP A 13 -15.16 7.89 0.43
N ALA A 14 -15.36 9.12 0.01
CA ALA A 14 -14.40 10.20 0.20
C ALA A 14 -14.64 10.87 1.54
N VAL A 15 -13.65 10.82 2.41
CA VAL A 15 -13.75 11.36 3.77
C VAL A 15 -12.67 12.40 4.02
N ASN A 16 -12.98 13.40 4.83
CA ASN A 16 -11.97 14.30 5.38
C ASN A 16 -11.49 13.78 6.74
N ARG A 17 -10.46 14.41 7.30
CA ARG A 17 -9.86 14.03 8.59
C ARG A 17 -10.90 13.92 9.72
N SER A 18 -11.80 14.90 9.85
CA SER A 18 -12.78 14.91 10.94
C SER A 18 -13.84 13.83 10.78
N THR A 19 -14.18 13.47 9.57
CA THR A 19 -15.10 12.38 9.27
C THR A 19 -14.38 11.03 9.45
N LEU A 20 -13.13 10.91 9.03
CA LEU A 20 -12.34 9.70 9.19
C LEU A 20 -12.25 9.27 10.65
N THR A 21 -11.97 10.19 11.57
CA THR A 21 -11.84 9.87 13.00
C THR A 21 -13.13 9.37 13.66
N ARG A 22 -14.29 9.68 13.10
CA ARG A 22 -15.60 9.34 13.66
C ARG A 22 -16.31 8.21 12.91
N LYS A 23 -15.90 7.94 11.68
CA LYS A 23 -16.57 6.96 10.84
C LYS A 23 -16.28 5.54 11.32
N THR A 24 -17.33 4.76 11.55
CA THR A 24 -17.25 3.33 11.82
C THR A 24 -17.44 2.54 10.53
N SER A 25 -16.85 1.37 10.45
CA SER A 25 -17.03 0.42 9.35
C SER A 25 -17.32 -0.96 9.92
N ASN A 26 -18.26 -1.65 9.30
CA ASN A 26 -18.55 -3.06 9.59
C ASN A 26 -17.92 -3.99 8.53
N ALA A 27 -16.98 -3.49 7.74
CA ALA A 27 -16.25 -4.28 6.77
C ALA A 27 -15.16 -5.09 7.48
N ASP A 28 -14.91 -6.31 7.01
CA ASP A 28 -13.83 -7.15 7.51
C ASP A 28 -12.46 -6.52 7.23
N VAL A 29 -12.35 -5.79 6.13
CA VAL A 29 -11.16 -5.03 5.72
C VAL A 29 -11.55 -3.61 5.34
N LEU A 30 -10.85 -2.62 5.89
CA LEU A 30 -10.95 -1.22 5.55
C LEU A 30 -9.62 -0.72 4.98
N LEU A 31 -9.61 -0.32 3.73
CA LEU A 31 -8.46 0.36 3.12
C LEU A 31 -8.63 1.87 3.24
N ILE A 32 -7.62 2.53 3.81
CA ILE A 32 -7.58 4.00 3.94
C ILE A 32 -6.49 4.53 3.02
N ASP A 33 -6.90 5.11 1.89
CA ASP A 33 -5.99 5.81 0.99
C ASP A 33 -5.82 7.26 1.43
N THR A 34 -4.58 7.72 1.53
CA THR A 34 -4.25 9.07 2.01
C THR A 34 -3.66 9.92 0.90
N ALA A 35 -4.11 11.17 0.79
CA ALA A 35 -3.55 12.11 -0.15
C ALA A 35 -2.06 12.40 0.19
N PRO A 36 -1.19 12.52 -0.82
CA PRO A 36 0.18 12.96 -0.60
C PRO A 36 0.21 14.40 -0.10
N GLY A 37 1.10 14.69 0.86
CA GLY A 37 1.32 16.06 1.34
C GLY A 37 0.31 16.56 2.38
N ASP A 38 -0.54 15.69 2.94
CA ASP A 38 -1.40 16.02 4.08
C ASP A 38 -1.02 15.22 5.34
N PRO A 39 -0.03 15.68 6.13
CA PRO A 39 0.42 14.99 7.33
C PRO A 39 -0.67 14.78 8.37
N ALA A 40 -1.63 15.70 8.46
CA ALA A 40 -2.70 15.61 9.45
C ALA A 40 -3.69 14.48 9.13
N SER A 41 -4.03 14.31 7.86
CA SER A 41 -4.86 13.16 7.41
C SER A 41 -4.09 11.85 7.49
N GLN A 42 -2.80 11.84 7.20
CA GLN A 42 -1.94 10.67 7.37
C GLN A 42 -1.89 10.24 8.84
N THR A 43 -1.65 11.16 9.78
CA THR A 43 -1.67 10.86 11.22
C THR A 43 -3.02 10.30 11.66
N ALA A 44 -4.13 10.87 11.18
CA ALA A 44 -5.47 10.37 11.50
C ALA A 44 -5.74 8.97 10.93
N ALA A 45 -5.19 8.64 9.75
CA ALA A 45 -5.27 7.32 9.16
C ALA A 45 -4.44 6.30 9.95
N VAL A 46 -3.19 6.63 10.28
CA VAL A 46 -2.29 5.79 11.09
C VAL A 46 -2.92 5.45 12.45
N ALA A 47 -3.54 6.43 13.11
CA ALA A 47 -4.22 6.21 14.40
C ALA A 47 -5.40 5.21 14.35
N ARG A 48 -5.82 4.81 13.15
CA ARG A 48 -6.91 3.85 12.92
C ARG A 48 -6.47 2.57 12.23
N ALA A 49 -5.23 2.51 11.83
CA ALA A 49 -4.71 1.38 11.09
C ALA A 49 -4.22 0.27 12.03
N ASP A 50 -4.46 -0.97 11.65
CA ASP A 50 -3.84 -2.15 12.24
C ASP A 50 -2.51 -2.47 11.52
N LEU A 51 -2.37 -2.00 10.29
CA LEU A 51 -1.17 -2.14 9.47
C LEU A 51 -1.02 -0.93 8.55
N VAL A 52 0.19 -0.39 8.42
CA VAL A 52 0.53 0.65 7.46
C VAL A 52 1.35 0.05 6.32
N ILE A 53 0.85 0.17 5.10
CA ILE A 53 1.57 -0.24 3.89
C ILE A 53 2.22 0.99 3.27
N VAL A 54 3.55 0.94 3.07
CA VAL A 54 4.32 2.03 2.47
C VAL A 54 4.74 1.63 1.05
N PRO A 55 3.99 2.05 0.01
CA PRO A 55 4.38 1.73 -1.37
C PRO A 55 5.60 2.55 -1.79
N SER A 56 6.59 1.88 -2.40
CA SER A 56 7.84 2.49 -2.84
C SER A 56 8.34 1.92 -4.16
N GLY A 57 8.96 2.75 -4.98
CA GLY A 57 9.83 2.27 -6.07
C GLY A 57 11.16 1.74 -5.53
N ALA A 58 12.02 1.31 -6.47
CA ALA A 58 13.37 0.83 -6.14
C ALA A 58 14.44 1.93 -6.28
N ALA A 59 14.09 3.17 -6.56
CA ALA A 59 15.05 4.24 -6.69
C ALA A 59 15.49 4.75 -5.31
N ARG A 60 16.73 5.25 -5.25
CA ARG A 60 17.32 5.76 -4.02
C ARG A 60 16.50 6.92 -3.40
N LEU A 61 15.90 7.74 -4.23
CA LEU A 61 15.04 8.84 -3.79
C LEU A 61 13.72 8.34 -3.18
N ASP A 62 13.22 7.19 -3.64
CA ASP A 62 12.03 6.58 -3.10
C ASP A 62 12.28 6.06 -1.67
N LEU A 63 13.47 5.47 -1.43
CA LEU A 63 13.88 5.01 -0.09
C LEU A 63 13.94 6.15 0.93
N ALA A 64 14.40 7.34 0.55
CA ALA A 64 14.40 8.49 1.46
C ALA A 64 12.99 8.85 1.96
N ARG A 65 11.98 8.67 1.11
CA ARG A 65 10.57 8.85 1.48
C ARG A 65 10.05 7.72 2.37
N VAL A 66 10.52 6.49 2.12
CA VAL A 66 10.19 5.34 2.98
C VAL A 66 10.65 5.61 4.40
N TRP A 67 11.92 6.02 4.60
CA TRP A 67 12.45 6.31 5.93
C TRP A 67 11.63 7.37 6.65
N ALA A 68 11.36 8.48 5.97
CA ALA A 68 10.55 9.55 6.55
C ALA A 68 9.14 9.08 6.95
N THR A 69 8.54 8.15 6.18
CA THR A 69 7.22 7.60 6.48
C THR A 69 7.29 6.61 7.64
N VAL A 70 8.24 5.69 7.63
CA VAL A 70 8.44 4.70 8.71
C VAL A 70 8.72 5.39 10.03
N ASP A 71 9.58 6.41 10.03
CA ASP A 71 9.87 7.22 11.22
C ASP A 71 8.63 7.95 11.73
N ALA A 72 7.81 8.52 10.83
CA ALA A 72 6.59 9.22 11.19
C ALA A 72 5.50 8.29 11.75
N VAL A 73 5.41 7.05 11.27
CA VAL A 73 4.50 6.01 11.81
C VAL A 73 5.00 5.55 13.18
N GLY A 74 6.32 5.48 13.35
CA GLY A 74 6.95 5.03 14.57
C GLY A 74 6.60 3.58 14.92
N GLN A 75 6.59 3.26 16.21
CA GLN A 75 6.27 1.92 16.70
C GLN A 75 4.79 1.74 17.09
N ALA A 76 3.96 2.75 16.85
CA ALA A 76 2.56 2.73 17.27
C ALA A 76 1.73 1.71 16.46
N VAL A 77 2.07 1.53 15.19
CA VAL A 77 1.39 0.60 14.27
C VAL A 77 2.45 -0.11 13.43
N PRO A 78 2.34 -1.42 13.21
CA PRO A 78 3.23 -2.13 12.28
C PRO A 78 3.22 -1.47 10.90
N SER A 79 4.40 -1.24 10.32
CA SER A 79 4.55 -0.73 8.96
C SER A 79 5.36 -1.70 8.11
N VAL A 80 4.97 -1.85 6.85
CA VAL A 80 5.61 -2.75 5.90
C VAL A 80 5.75 -2.10 4.53
N VAL A 81 6.92 -2.21 3.91
CA VAL A 81 7.21 -1.62 2.61
C VAL A 81 6.75 -2.54 1.49
N LEU A 82 5.98 -2.02 0.54
CA LEU A 82 5.61 -2.70 -0.69
C LEU A 82 6.39 -2.12 -1.87
N LEU A 83 7.33 -2.89 -2.40
CA LEU A 83 8.04 -2.50 -3.62
C LEU A 83 7.10 -2.59 -4.82
N ASN A 84 6.73 -1.43 -5.35
CA ASN A 84 5.72 -1.26 -6.39
C ASN A 84 6.32 -0.67 -7.67
N ARG A 85 5.82 -1.12 -8.83
CA ARG A 85 6.26 -0.69 -10.17
C ARG A 85 7.76 -0.92 -10.40
N VAL A 86 8.29 -2.02 -9.90
CA VAL A 86 9.71 -2.38 -9.99
C VAL A 86 9.96 -3.43 -11.09
N ASP A 87 11.21 -3.58 -11.50
CA ASP A 87 11.67 -4.75 -12.25
C ASP A 87 12.56 -5.61 -11.34
N PRO A 88 12.07 -6.79 -10.90
CA PRO A 88 12.81 -7.65 -9.97
C PRO A 88 14.15 -8.19 -10.50
N ARG A 89 14.38 -8.09 -11.81
CA ARG A 89 15.63 -8.56 -12.45
C ARG A 89 16.76 -7.53 -12.38
N THR A 90 16.50 -6.33 -11.89
CA THR A 90 17.47 -5.24 -11.89
C THR A 90 18.37 -5.27 -10.65
N ARG A 91 19.61 -4.80 -10.82
CA ARG A 91 20.53 -4.60 -9.70
C ARG A 91 19.99 -3.59 -8.68
N THR A 92 19.28 -2.57 -9.16
CA THR A 92 18.65 -1.56 -8.32
C THR A 92 17.62 -2.19 -7.38
N TYR A 93 16.76 -3.08 -7.88
CA TYR A 93 15.82 -3.83 -7.04
C TYR A 93 16.53 -4.66 -5.99
N ALA A 94 17.55 -5.45 -6.38
CA ALA A 94 18.31 -6.28 -5.46
C ALA A 94 19.00 -5.44 -4.37
N ALA A 95 19.61 -4.31 -4.75
CA ALA A 95 20.23 -3.39 -3.80
C ALA A 95 19.21 -2.78 -2.83
N THR A 96 18.04 -2.42 -3.31
CA THR A 96 16.96 -1.88 -2.47
C THR A 96 16.48 -2.90 -1.44
N ARG A 97 16.28 -4.16 -1.85
CA ARG A 97 15.93 -5.25 -0.94
C ARG A 97 16.97 -5.43 0.16
N ALA A 98 18.25 -5.46 -0.24
CA ALA A 98 19.37 -5.62 0.70
C ALA A 98 19.45 -4.45 1.70
N VAL A 99 19.16 -3.21 1.27
CA VAL A 99 19.15 -2.05 2.16
C VAL A 99 17.99 -2.14 3.16
N LEU A 100 16.77 -2.47 2.71
CA LEU A 100 15.63 -2.64 3.62
C LEU A 100 15.90 -3.71 4.67
N GLU A 101 16.49 -4.84 4.28
CA GLU A 101 16.85 -5.92 5.17
C GLU A 101 17.95 -5.49 6.17
N ALA A 102 19.01 -4.84 5.70
CA ALA A 102 20.10 -4.37 6.54
C ALA A 102 19.67 -3.34 7.60
N GLU A 103 18.71 -2.50 7.25
CA GLU A 103 18.13 -1.49 8.15
C GLU A 103 16.99 -2.06 9.02
N GLY A 104 16.67 -3.35 8.89
CA GLY A 104 15.63 -4.01 9.66
C GLY A 104 14.21 -3.51 9.35
N VAL A 105 13.99 -2.93 8.18
CA VAL A 105 12.68 -2.42 7.76
C VAL A 105 11.85 -3.53 7.13
N PRO A 106 10.70 -3.90 7.71
CA PRO A 106 9.84 -4.93 7.16
C PRO A 106 9.40 -4.60 5.74
N SER A 107 9.46 -5.58 4.86
CA SER A 107 8.98 -5.44 3.49
C SER A 107 8.28 -6.70 3.02
N PHE A 108 7.26 -6.54 2.18
CA PHE A 108 6.61 -7.68 1.53
C PHE A 108 7.62 -8.54 0.78
N THR A 109 7.44 -9.86 0.83
CA THR A 109 8.18 -10.79 -0.01
C THR A 109 7.84 -10.57 -1.47
N THR A 110 6.55 -10.36 -1.74
CA THR A 110 6.03 -10.05 -3.06
C THR A 110 6.33 -8.61 -3.45
N ALA A 111 6.75 -8.41 -4.69
CA ALA A 111 6.89 -7.09 -5.29
C ALA A 111 5.94 -6.96 -6.49
N ILE A 112 5.40 -5.77 -6.68
CA ILE A 112 4.52 -5.48 -7.82
C ILE A 112 5.37 -5.01 -8.99
N PRO A 113 5.45 -5.78 -10.09
CA PRO A 113 6.23 -5.40 -11.24
C PRO A 113 5.56 -4.25 -12.01
N ARG A 114 6.38 -3.47 -12.72
CA ARG A 114 5.89 -2.51 -13.67
C ARG A 114 5.29 -3.24 -14.88
N ARG A 115 3.97 -3.19 -15.04
CA ARG A 115 3.24 -3.81 -16.15
C ARG A 115 2.32 -2.81 -16.82
N GLU A 116 2.34 -2.75 -18.13
CA GLU A 116 1.42 -1.93 -18.92
C GLU A 116 -0.04 -2.35 -18.67
N ALA A 117 -0.29 -3.65 -18.48
CA ALA A 117 -1.61 -4.16 -18.17
C ALA A 117 -2.28 -3.49 -16.95
N PHE A 118 -1.51 -2.98 -15.98
CA PHE A 118 -2.08 -2.26 -14.84
C PHE A 118 -2.54 -0.84 -15.18
N ASN A 119 -1.96 -0.23 -16.23
CA ASN A 119 -2.36 1.11 -16.66
C ASN A 119 -3.73 1.11 -17.35
N VAL A 120 -4.11 0.00 -17.99
CA VAL A 120 -5.38 -0.13 -18.71
C VAL A 120 -6.54 -0.61 -17.83
N LEU A 121 -6.28 -0.95 -16.57
CA LEU A 121 -7.32 -1.38 -15.62
C LEU A 121 -8.14 -0.22 -15.04
N ALA A 122 -7.72 1.02 -15.28
CA ALA A 122 -8.43 2.18 -14.76
C ALA A 122 -9.90 2.17 -15.20
N GLY A 123 -10.81 2.10 -14.24
CA GLY A 123 -12.26 2.07 -14.47
C GLY A 123 -12.83 0.70 -14.85
N SER A 124 -12.08 -0.38 -14.68
CA SER A 124 -12.58 -1.75 -14.85
C SER A 124 -12.15 -2.62 -13.67
N TRP A 125 -12.92 -3.69 -13.41
CA TRP A 125 -12.53 -4.69 -12.42
C TRP A 125 -11.53 -5.67 -13.05
N PRO A 126 -10.40 -5.95 -12.40
CA PRO A 126 -9.42 -6.87 -12.95
C PRO A 126 -9.94 -8.31 -12.94
N THR A 127 -9.64 -9.04 -13.99
CA THR A 127 -9.83 -10.49 -14.01
C THR A 127 -8.80 -11.19 -13.10
N PRO A 128 -9.02 -12.43 -12.66
CA PRO A 128 -8.05 -13.19 -11.86
C PRO A 128 -6.64 -13.24 -12.48
N ALA A 129 -6.55 -13.35 -13.81
CA ALA A 129 -5.26 -13.33 -14.51
C ALA A 129 -4.56 -11.97 -14.46
N GLN A 130 -5.31 -10.88 -14.36
CA GLN A 130 -4.78 -9.51 -14.27
C GLN A 130 -4.40 -9.13 -12.84
N ILE A 131 -5.00 -9.75 -11.81
CA ILE A 131 -4.65 -9.51 -10.40
C ILE A 131 -3.17 -9.87 -10.17
N GLY A 132 -2.72 -11.04 -10.66
CA GLY A 132 -1.32 -11.46 -10.60
C GLY A 132 -0.74 -11.35 -9.17
N PRO A 133 0.39 -10.67 -8.98
CA PRO A 133 1.08 -10.60 -7.69
C PRO A 133 0.29 -9.86 -6.58
N TRP A 134 -0.79 -9.17 -6.91
CA TRP A 134 -1.66 -8.55 -5.90
C TRP A 134 -2.39 -9.59 -5.04
N ALA A 135 -2.64 -10.80 -5.58
CA ALA A 135 -3.19 -11.90 -4.81
C ALA A 135 -2.21 -12.36 -3.72
N ASP A 136 -0.91 -12.43 -4.06
CA ASP A 136 0.14 -12.81 -3.09
C ASP A 136 0.29 -11.72 -2.02
N VAL A 137 0.26 -10.44 -2.40
CA VAL A 137 0.26 -9.32 -1.44
C VAL A 137 -0.94 -9.41 -0.49
N ALA A 138 -2.13 -9.72 -1.00
CA ALA A 138 -3.32 -9.88 -0.16
C ALA A 138 -3.17 -11.05 0.83
N ALA A 139 -2.57 -12.16 0.43
CA ALA A 139 -2.27 -13.28 1.31
C ALA A 139 -1.27 -12.88 2.41
N GLU A 140 -0.19 -12.19 2.06
CA GLU A 140 0.80 -11.69 3.04
C GLU A 140 0.14 -10.70 4.05
N ILE A 141 -0.77 -9.82 3.60
CA ILE A 141 -1.52 -8.93 4.50
C ILE A 141 -2.36 -9.75 5.49
N GLN A 142 -3.08 -10.76 5.01
CA GLN A 142 -3.88 -11.63 5.88
C GLN A 142 -3.03 -12.32 6.94
N GLU A 143 -1.86 -12.84 6.57
CA GLU A 143 -0.93 -13.46 7.51
C GLU A 143 -0.40 -12.48 8.57
N MET A 144 -0.15 -11.23 8.20
CA MET A 144 0.32 -10.18 9.11
C MET A 144 -0.76 -9.71 10.08
N THR A 145 -2.02 -9.72 9.67
CA THR A 145 -3.15 -9.17 10.46
C THR A 145 -3.89 -10.22 11.30
N GLN A 146 -3.65 -11.51 11.08
CA GLN A 146 -4.24 -12.60 11.85
C GLN A 146 -3.42 -13.00 13.11
N ARG A 147 -2.32 -12.30 13.38
CA ARG A 147 -1.47 -12.50 14.55
C ARG A 147 -1.86 -11.57 15.68
#